data_a44e5f14319bf9840870dc5b6f305e7e
#
_entry.id   a44e5f14319bf9840870dc5b6f305e7e
#
_cell.length_a   1.000
_cell.length_b   1.000
_cell.length_c   1.000
_cell.angle_alpha   90.00
_cell.angle_beta   90.00
_cell.angle_gamma   90.00
#
_symmetry.space_group_name_H-M   'P 1'
#
loop_
_entity.id
_entity.type
_entity.pdbx_description
1 polymer ?
#
loop_
_entity_poly.entity_id
_entity_poly.type
_entity_poly.pdbx_seq_one_letter_code
_entity_poly.pdbx_strand_id
1 'polypeptide(L)'
;MRILVDARFTRTDHHDGISRYGASLIAALAERTETAMLINDERQLALLPNVPHVKVSSPLSPAELLVAAKVNGLNPDVVFCPMQTMGTWGRRYPLILTLHDLIYYEHPEPPGFLPAPVRLLWRLYHKAYWPQRVLLNRADVVATVSHTTKWLMAEKRLTRRPVRIVGNAPQNGREPRNPDASPAPSLVYMGSFMPYKNVETVIAGMRSLPDYTLHLLSRISPERRAELEAVVPPGATVEFHGGVTEDEYEAILREATALVSLSRSEGYGLPLVESMSLGTPVIASDIPIFREVGGDGARFVDPDSADAFAAAVRELELPGVWPEASRDAVRQAGTFTWDRSADALIDAAEEAIELFRARRTGRS
;
A
#
# COMPACT_ATOMS: atom_id res chain seq x y z
N MET A 1 -0.24 -18.53 20.84
CA MET A 1 0.96 -17.86 20.28
C MET A 1 0.82 -16.37 20.50
N ARG A 2 1.86 -15.71 21.02
CA ARG A 2 1.87 -14.26 21.25
C ARG A 2 2.66 -13.55 20.14
N ILE A 3 1.97 -12.79 19.30
CA ILE A 3 2.56 -11.99 18.23
C ILE A 3 2.78 -10.57 18.72
N LEU A 4 4.01 -10.08 18.62
CA LEU A 4 4.33 -8.69 18.92
C LEU A 4 4.52 -7.94 17.60
N VAL A 5 3.63 -6.98 17.31
CA VAL A 5 3.64 -6.20 16.08
C VAL A 5 4.37 -4.88 16.28
N ASP A 6 5.30 -4.56 15.38
CA ASP A 6 6.01 -3.28 15.39
C ASP A 6 5.14 -2.17 14.78
N ALA A 7 4.33 -1.52 15.61
CA ALA A 7 3.45 -0.41 15.20
C ALA A 7 4.13 0.97 15.18
N ARG A 8 5.46 1.04 15.37
CA ARG A 8 6.21 2.32 15.44
C ARG A 8 6.22 3.11 14.12
N PHE A 9 5.81 2.48 13.02
CA PHE A 9 5.68 3.12 11.72
C PHE A 9 4.29 3.72 11.48
N THR A 10 3.37 3.58 12.44
CA THR A 10 2.05 4.23 12.40
C THR A 10 2.22 5.74 12.57
N ARG A 11 1.51 6.53 11.75
CA ARG A 11 1.45 7.99 11.87
C ARG A 11 0.73 8.40 13.15
N THR A 12 0.80 9.69 13.48
CA THR A 12 0.18 10.25 14.70
C THR A 12 -1.06 11.11 14.42
N ASP A 13 -1.31 11.43 13.17
CA ASP A 13 -2.34 12.39 12.73
C ASP A 13 -3.26 11.87 11.62
N HIS A 14 -2.77 10.95 10.79
CA HIS A 14 -3.53 10.32 9.70
C HIS A 14 -2.90 9.00 9.30
N HIS A 15 -3.64 8.14 8.63
CA HIS A 15 -3.07 6.94 8.02
C HIS A 15 -2.41 7.25 6.67
N ASP A 16 -1.18 6.75 6.47
CA ASP A 16 -0.66 6.42 5.15
C ASP A 16 -0.81 4.91 4.90
N GLY A 17 -0.39 4.42 3.74
CA GLY A 17 -0.57 3.01 3.37
C GLY A 17 0.05 2.02 4.39
N ILE A 18 1.25 2.32 4.90
CA ILE A 18 1.96 1.46 5.88
C ILE A 18 1.28 1.51 7.24
N SER A 19 0.89 2.71 7.67
CA SER A 19 0.16 2.93 8.91
C SER A 19 -1.17 2.19 8.92
N ARG A 20 -1.93 2.26 7.82
CA ARG A 20 -3.21 1.57 7.64
C ARG A 20 -3.03 0.04 7.61
N TYR A 21 -2.05 -0.45 6.85
CA TYR A 21 -1.71 -1.88 6.80
C TYR A 21 -1.42 -2.43 8.19
N GLY A 22 -0.55 -1.77 8.96
CA GLY A 22 -0.21 -2.19 10.31
C GLY A 22 -1.41 -2.19 11.26
N ALA A 23 -2.17 -1.10 11.29
CA ALA A 23 -3.33 -0.96 12.19
C ALA A 23 -4.43 -2.00 11.89
N SER A 24 -4.80 -2.19 10.61
CA SER A 24 -5.83 -3.14 10.20
C SER A 24 -5.40 -4.60 10.47
N LEU A 25 -4.13 -4.91 10.23
CA LEU A 25 -3.60 -6.24 10.49
C LEU A 25 -3.54 -6.55 12.00
N ILE A 26 -3.18 -5.57 12.85
CA ILE A 26 -3.23 -5.71 14.31
C ILE A 26 -4.66 -5.99 14.76
N ALA A 27 -5.65 -5.27 14.23
CA ALA A 27 -7.06 -5.49 14.56
C ALA A 27 -7.50 -6.91 14.23
N ALA A 28 -7.23 -7.39 13.01
CA ALA A 28 -7.59 -8.73 12.58
C ALA A 28 -6.85 -9.85 13.34
N LEU A 29 -5.59 -9.63 13.71
CA LEU A 29 -4.81 -10.57 14.54
C LEU A 29 -5.35 -10.67 15.97
N ALA A 30 -5.77 -9.54 16.56
CA ALA A 30 -6.26 -9.50 17.93
C ALA A 30 -7.53 -10.35 18.15
N GLU A 31 -8.30 -10.59 17.10
CA GLU A 31 -9.46 -11.48 17.12
C GLU A 31 -9.09 -12.97 17.07
N ARG A 32 -7.84 -13.32 16.71
CA ARG A 32 -7.38 -14.68 16.42
C ARG A 32 -6.33 -15.20 17.38
N THR A 33 -5.47 -14.31 17.87
CA THR A 33 -4.33 -14.70 18.70
C THR A 33 -3.96 -13.62 19.70
N GLU A 34 -3.19 -13.97 20.72
CA GLU A 34 -2.66 -13.00 21.65
C GLU A 34 -1.75 -12.00 20.91
N THR A 35 -2.21 -10.77 20.79
CA THR A 35 -1.53 -9.71 20.04
C THR A 35 -1.16 -8.56 20.95
N ALA A 36 0.07 -8.09 20.83
CA ALA A 36 0.55 -6.85 21.45
C ALA A 36 1.33 -6.02 20.45
N MET A 37 1.55 -4.75 20.73
CA MET A 37 2.24 -3.86 19.81
C MET A 37 3.36 -3.06 20.45
N LEU A 38 4.37 -2.70 19.63
CA LEU A 38 5.39 -1.72 19.97
C LEU A 38 4.99 -0.37 19.39
N ILE A 39 5.04 0.67 20.20
CA ILE A 39 4.85 2.07 19.79
C ILE A 39 6.07 2.90 20.16
N ASN A 40 6.25 4.05 19.55
CA ASN A 40 7.28 5.02 19.96
C ASN A 40 6.69 6.37 20.40
N ASP A 41 5.44 6.64 20.07
CA ASP A 41 4.69 7.83 20.46
C ASP A 41 3.26 7.44 20.85
N GLU A 42 2.76 7.90 21.98
CA GLU A 42 1.42 7.56 22.47
C GLU A 42 0.30 8.15 21.61
N ARG A 43 0.59 9.20 20.83
CA ARG A 43 -0.36 9.74 19.85
C ARG A 43 -0.75 8.74 18.77
N GLN A 44 0.11 7.73 18.53
CA GLN A 44 -0.19 6.63 17.59
C GLN A 44 -1.42 5.83 18.02
N LEU A 45 -1.73 5.79 19.33
CA LEU A 45 -2.88 5.05 19.87
C LEU A 45 -4.23 5.56 19.35
N ALA A 46 -4.30 6.81 18.90
CA ALA A 46 -5.51 7.34 18.27
C ALA A 46 -5.87 6.66 16.94
N LEU A 47 -4.87 6.04 16.29
CA LEU A 47 -5.00 5.37 14.99
C LEU A 47 -4.80 3.85 15.08
N LEU A 48 -4.55 3.31 16.27
CA LEU A 48 -4.27 1.91 16.50
C LEU A 48 -5.42 1.23 17.27
N PRO A 49 -5.67 -0.06 17.05
CA PRO A 49 -6.65 -0.80 17.83
C PRO A 49 -6.25 -0.90 19.30
N ASN A 50 -7.23 -1.06 20.17
CA ASN A 50 -7.03 -1.17 21.61
C ASN A 50 -6.49 -2.55 22.00
N VAL A 51 -5.17 -2.74 21.87
CA VAL A 51 -4.46 -3.95 22.30
C VAL A 51 -3.29 -3.58 23.24
N PRO A 52 -2.78 -4.53 24.05
CA PRO A 52 -1.61 -4.29 24.89
C PRO A 52 -0.45 -3.70 24.10
N HIS A 53 0.21 -2.69 24.63
CA HIS A 53 1.32 -2.05 23.95
C HIS A 53 2.50 -1.74 24.87
N VAL A 54 3.68 -1.60 24.27
CA VAL A 54 4.92 -1.20 24.95
C VAL A 54 5.59 -0.08 24.17
N LYS A 55 5.92 1.00 24.88
CA LYS A 55 6.66 2.12 24.31
C LYS A 55 8.15 1.80 24.26
N VAL A 56 8.73 1.93 23.07
CA VAL A 56 10.17 1.72 22.80
C VAL A 56 10.75 2.92 22.04
N SER A 57 12.02 2.85 21.63
CA SER A 57 12.67 3.91 20.85
C SER A 57 12.05 4.09 19.46
N SER A 58 12.14 5.30 18.91
CA SER A 58 11.80 5.54 17.50
C SER A 58 12.72 4.72 16.59
N PRO A 59 12.19 4.17 15.49
CA PRO A 59 12.98 3.46 14.48
C PRO A 59 14.10 4.30 13.84
N LEU A 60 13.97 5.64 13.90
CA LEU A 60 14.94 6.58 13.35
C LEU A 60 15.99 7.04 14.37
N SER A 61 15.89 6.60 15.61
CA SER A 61 16.84 6.98 16.65
C SER A 61 18.06 6.04 16.69
N PRO A 62 19.24 6.51 17.17
CA PRO A 62 20.39 5.63 17.39
C PRO A 62 20.11 4.46 18.35
N ALA A 63 19.12 4.62 19.25
CA ALA A 63 18.70 3.58 20.18
C ALA A 63 18.02 2.37 19.48
N GLU A 64 17.70 2.49 18.18
CA GLU A 64 17.18 1.37 17.37
C GLU A 64 18.15 0.18 17.35
N LEU A 65 19.44 0.41 17.42
CA LEU A 65 20.45 -0.64 17.53
C LEU A 65 20.25 -1.55 18.75
N LEU A 66 19.65 -1.04 19.82
CA LEU A 66 19.44 -1.72 21.09
C LEU A 66 17.98 -2.20 21.29
N VAL A 67 17.08 -1.91 20.37
CA VAL A 67 15.65 -2.24 20.50
C VAL A 67 15.43 -3.74 20.75
N ALA A 68 16.24 -4.59 20.11
CA ALA A 68 16.14 -6.04 20.29
C ALA A 68 16.37 -6.48 21.75
N ALA A 69 17.22 -5.80 22.51
CA ALA A 69 17.44 -6.12 23.93
C ALA A 69 16.17 -5.86 24.76
N LYS A 70 15.46 -4.77 24.48
CA LYS A 70 14.19 -4.41 25.14
C LYS A 70 13.09 -5.41 24.76
N VAL A 71 12.98 -5.76 23.48
CA VAL A 71 12.01 -6.73 22.97
C VAL A 71 12.25 -8.14 23.52
N ASN A 72 13.53 -8.55 23.70
CA ASN A 72 13.86 -9.82 24.36
C ASN A 72 13.25 -9.94 25.76
N GLY A 73 13.17 -8.83 26.51
CA GLY A 73 12.57 -8.82 27.84
C GLY A 73 11.04 -9.00 27.86
N LEU A 74 10.39 -8.83 26.70
CA LEU A 74 8.95 -9.02 26.53
C LEU A 74 8.57 -10.48 26.23
N ASN A 75 9.56 -11.33 25.93
CA ASN A 75 9.40 -12.76 25.60
C ASN A 75 8.28 -13.03 24.57
N PRO A 76 8.27 -12.38 23.40
CA PRO A 76 7.30 -12.70 22.36
C PRO A 76 7.61 -14.06 21.72
N ASP A 77 6.58 -14.79 21.29
CA ASP A 77 6.78 -15.99 20.48
C ASP A 77 7.35 -15.63 19.10
N VAL A 78 6.89 -14.50 18.54
CA VAL A 78 7.37 -13.96 17.27
C VAL A 78 7.16 -12.44 17.23
N VAL A 79 8.01 -11.75 16.49
CA VAL A 79 7.86 -10.32 16.18
C VAL A 79 7.59 -10.15 14.69
N PHE A 80 6.56 -9.38 14.38
CA PHE A 80 6.24 -8.94 13.03
C PHE A 80 6.52 -7.44 12.89
N CYS A 81 7.31 -7.08 11.91
CA CYS A 81 7.57 -5.69 11.56
C CYS A 81 6.98 -5.41 10.15
N PRO A 82 6.03 -4.46 10.01
CA PRO A 82 5.44 -4.10 8.71
C PRO A 82 6.40 -3.31 7.80
N MET A 83 7.68 -3.32 8.12
CA MET A 83 8.75 -2.69 7.34
C MET A 83 9.93 -3.64 7.15
N GLN A 84 10.79 -3.32 6.18
CA GLN A 84 11.98 -4.11 5.86
C GLN A 84 13.14 -3.94 6.84
N THR A 85 12.98 -3.15 7.89
CA THR A 85 14.04 -2.85 8.85
C THR A 85 13.55 -2.85 10.28
N MET A 86 14.33 -3.46 11.15
CA MET A 86 14.21 -3.42 12.60
C MET A 86 15.58 -3.73 13.21
N GLY A 87 15.92 -3.11 14.35
CA GLY A 87 17.14 -3.41 15.09
C GLY A 87 17.17 -4.87 15.55
N THR A 88 18.22 -5.61 15.17
CA THR A 88 18.30 -7.07 15.40
C THR A 88 19.50 -7.48 16.24
N TRP A 89 20.30 -6.54 16.74
CA TRP A 89 21.49 -6.86 17.50
C TRP A 89 21.16 -7.54 18.84
N GLY A 90 21.65 -8.76 19.04
CA GLY A 90 21.36 -9.56 20.24
C GLY A 90 19.93 -10.12 20.30
N ARG A 91 19.21 -10.17 19.21
CA ARG A 91 17.84 -10.71 19.10
C ARG A 91 17.76 -12.18 19.54
N ARG A 92 16.75 -12.53 20.35
CA ARG A 92 16.48 -13.87 20.89
C ARG A 92 15.07 -14.39 20.56
N TYR A 93 14.36 -13.77 19.63
CA TYR A 93 12.99 -14.09 19.20
C TYR A 93 12.94 -14.29 17.67
N PRO A 94 11.97 -15.05 17.15
CA PRO A 94 11.68 -15.12 15.71
C PRO A 94 11.26 -13.76 15.17
N LEU A 95 11.63 -13.44 13.93
CA LEU A 95 11.37 -12.13 13.31
C LEU A 95 10.87 -12.28 11.88
N ILE A 96 9.78 -11.59 11.57
CA ILE A 96 9.25 -11.39 10.23
C ILE A 96 9.45 -9.92 9.87
N LEU A 97 10.09 -9.63 8.74
CA LEU A 97 10.22 -8.29 8.15
C LEU A 97 9.40 -8.22 6.87
N THR A 98 8.82 -7.07 6.57
CA THR A 98 7.98 -6.87 5.38
C THR A 98 8.68 -5.99 4.36
N LEU A 99 8.66 -6.41 3.09
CA LEU A 99 9.03 -5.56 1.95
C LEU A 99 7.79 -5.32 1.11
N HIS A 100 7.31 -4.06 1.06
CA HIS A 100 6.09 -3.70 0.34
C HIS A 100 6.29 -3.65 -1.17
N ASP A 101 7.38 -3.04 -1.64
CA ASP A 101 7.66 -2.83 -3.06
C ASP A 101 9.15 -2.61 -3.32
N LEU A 102 9.47 -2.41 -4.60
CA LEU A 102 10.81 -2.08 -5.11
C LEU A 102 10.81 -0.78 -5.92
N ILE A 103 9.77 0.06 -5.80
CA ILE A 103 9.57 1.26 -6.60
C ILE A 103 10.81 2.18 -6.56
N TYR A 104 11.41 2.37 -5.38
CA TYR A 104 12.57 3.24 -5.23
C TYR A 104 13.86 2.70 -5.86
N TYR A 105 13.88 1.43 -6.26
CA TYR A 105 14.98 0.89 -7.07
C TYR A 105 14.79 1.17 -8.57
N GLU A 106 13.54 1.30 -9.01
CA GLU A 106 13.18 1.66 -10.40
C GLU A 106 13.13 3.18 -10.57
N HIS A 107 12.63 3.88 -9.55
CA HIS A 107 12.48 5.33 -9.49
C HIS A 107 13.25 5.89 -8.29
N PRO A 108 14.59 6.02 -8.34
CA PRO A 108 15.45 6.35 -7.21
C PRO A 108 15.38 7.83 -6.76
N GLU A 109 14.31 8.52 -7.10
CA GLU A 109 14.09 9.90 -6.68
C GLU A 109 13.71 9.96 -5.20
N PRO A 110 14.54 10.61 -4.37
CA PRO A 110 14.23 10.72 -2.95
C PRO A 110 13.04 11.66 -2.74
N PRO A 111 12.19 11.38 -1.74
CA PRO A 111 11.13 12.31 -1.35
C PRO A 111 11.64 13.73 -1.12
N GLY A 112 10.95 14.72 -1.67
CA GLY A 112 11.41 16.13 -1.69
C GLY A 112 11.57 16.77 -0.31
N PHE A 113 10.87 16.25 0.70
CA PHE A 113 10.93 16.75 2.08
C PHE A 113 12.20 16.33 2.84
N LEU A 114 13.03 15.42 2.29
CA LEU A 114 14.26 14.97 2.94
C LEU A 114 15.38 15.99 2.80
N PRO A 115 16.20 16.20 3.87
CA PRO A 115 17.41 17.04 3.79
C PRO A 115 18.41 16.56 2.73
N ALA A 116 19.17 17.45 2.14
CA ALA A 116 20.08 17.14 1.03
C ALA A 116 21.08 15.99 1.32
N PRO A 117 21.73 15.87 2.51
CA PRO A 117 22.59 14.73 2.83
C PRO A 117 21.84 13.41 2.86
N VAL A 118 20.60 13.41 3.40
CA VAL A 118 19.76 12.21 3.46
C VAL A 118 19.32 11.79 2.05
N ARG A 119 19.01 12.75 1.16
CA ARG A 119 18.67 12.49 -0.25
C ARG A 119 19.84 11.85 -1.00
N LEU A 120 21.08 12.25 -0.71
CA LEU A 120 22.28 11.63 -1.30
C LEU A 120 22.43 10.18 -0.81
N LEU A 121 22.32 9.95 0.50
CA LEU A 121 22.37 8.59 1.10
C LEU A 121 21.25 7.70 0.57
N TRP A 122 20.05 8.25 0.39
CA TRP A 122 18.89 7.57 -0.21
C TRP A 122 19.21 7.08 -1.62
N ARG A 123 19.74 7.96 -2.48
CA ARG A 123 20.15 7.60 -3.85
C ARG A 123 21.23 6.53 -3.87
N LEU A 124 22.22 6.62 -2.97
CA LEU A 124 23.29 5.63 -2.87
C LEU A 124 22.76 4.27 -2.38
N TYR A 125 21.84 4.27 -1.42
CA TYR A 125 21.20 3.05 -0.92
C TYR A 125 20.44 2.31 -2.02
N HIS A 126 19.65 3.02 -2.83
CA HIS A 126 18.81 2.42 -3.87
C HIS A 126 19.55 2.14 -5.19
N LYS A 127 20.85 2.47 -5.30
CA LYS A 127 21.68 2.06 -6.45
C LYS A 127 22.05 0.58 -6.44
N ALA A 128 21.94 -0.09 -5.32
CA ALA A 128 22.34 -1.49 -5.19
C ALA A 128 21.44 -2.24 -4.21
N TYR A 129 21.12 -3.48 -4.55
CA TYR A 129 20.27 -4.34 -3.70
C TYR A 129 20.98 -4.94 -2.47
N TRP A 130 22.32 -4.79 -2.34
CA TRP A 130 23.05 -5.44 -1.25
C TRP A 130 22.64 -4.96 0.15
N PRO A 131 22.33 -3.67 0.41
CA PRO A 131 21.90 -3.26 1.74
C PRO A 131 20.57 -3.91 2.12
N GLN A 132 19.63 -3.96 1.16
CA GLN A 132 18.34 -4.63 1.35
C GLN A 132 18.50 -6.12 1.61
N ARG A 133 19.43 -6.79 0.88
CA ARG A 133 19.78 -8.21 1.13
C ARG A 133 20.27 -8.44 2.56
N VAL A 134 21.13 -7.56 3.06
CA VAL A 134 21.64 -7.65 4.44
C VAL A 134 20.49 -7.53 5.45
N LEU A 135 19.60 -6.57 5.26
CA LEU A 135 18.47 -6.34 6.16
C LEU A 135 17.49 -7.53 6.15
N LEU A 136 17.00 -7.92 4.99
CA LEU A 136 16.01 -9.00 4.87
C LEU A 136 16.54 -10.35 5.36
N ASN A 137 17.81 -10.65 5.16
CA ASN A 137 18.40 -11.90 5.62
C ASN A 137 18.62 -11.98 7.14
N ARG A 138 18.37 -10.90 7.89
CA ARG A 138 18.30 -10.90 9.35
C ARG A 138 16.98 -11.44 9.88
N ALA A 139 15.93 -11.47 9.08
CA ALA A 139 14.65 -12.09 9.43
C ALA A 139 14.75 -13.63 9.41
N ASP A 140 13.73 -14.29 9.93
CA ASP A 140 13.49 -15.72 9.79
C ASP A 140 12.61 -16.01 8.59
N VAL A 141 11.57 -15.20 8.40
CA VAL A 141 10.66 -15.16 7.24
C VAL A 141 10.59 -13.71 6.77
N VAL A 142 10.39 -13.51 5.48
CA VAL A 142 10.11 -12.18 4.90
C VAL A 142 8.66 -12.16 4.39
N ALA A 143 7.91 -11.16 4.80
CA ALA A 143 6.58 -10.90 4.27
C ALA A 143 6.64 -9.93 3.08
N THR A 144 5.68 -10.05 2.18
CA THR A 144 5.41 -9.07 1.12
C THR A 144 3.91 -9.00 0.86
N VAL A 145 3.46 -7.98 0.15
CA VAL A 145 2.02 -7.70 0.00
C VAL A 145 1.40 -8.28 -1.28
N SER A 146 2.22 -8.78 -2.22
CA SER A 146 1.74 -9.26 -3.52
C SER A 146 2.62 -10.37 -4.11
N HIS A 147 2.05 -11.15 -5.03
CA HIS A 147 2.80 -12.11 -5.86
C HIS A 147 3.80 -11.40 -6.77
N THR A 148 3.42 -10.23 -7.31
CA THR A 148 4.29 -9.40 -8.14
C THR A 148 5.56 -9.00 -7.39
N THR A 149 5.44 -8.46 -6.17
CA THR A 149 6.60 -8.11 -5.35
C THR A 149 7.41 -9.35 -4.97
N LYS A 150 6.76 -10.46 -4.62
CA LYS A 150 7.46 -11.74 -4.35
C LYS A 150 8.27 -12.21 -5.55
N TRP A 151 7.72 -12.12 -6.76
CA TRP A 151 8.43 -12.46 -7.99
C TRP A 151 9.64 -11.55 -8.21
N LEU A 152 9.48 -10.23 -8.08
CA LEU A 152 10.57 -9.26 -8.18
C LEU A 152 11.69 -9.52 -7.15
N MET A 153 11.32 -9.88 -5.91
CA MET A 153 12.28 -10.26 -4.88
C MET A 153 13.11 -11.48 -5.27
N ALA A 154 12.47 -12.48 -5.89
CA ALA A 154 13.12 -13.68 -6.37
C ALA A 154 14.06 -13.39 -7.56
N GLU A 155 13.58 -12.63 -8.55
CA GLU A 155 14.36 -12.18 -9.72
C GLU A 155 15.63 -11.43 -9.28
N LYS A 156 15.49 -10.47 -8.37
CA LYS A 156 16.62 -9.68 -7.85
C LYS A 156 17.41 -10.40 -6.75
N ARG A 157 17.03 -11.64 -6.38
CA ARG A 157 17.67 -12.46 -5.34
C ARG A 157 17.86 -11.68 -4.02
N LEU A 158 16.78 -11.03 -3.55
CA LEU A 158 16.85 -10.11 -2.41
C LEU A 158 17.03 -10.81 -1.08
N THR A 159 16.57 -12.05 -0.95
CA THR A 159 16.68 -12.80 0.29
C THR A 159 16.85 -14.29 0.03
N ARG A 160 17.44 -14.99 1.00
CA ARG A 160 17.49 -16.46 1.08
C ARG A 160 16.43 -17.01 2.05
N ARG A 161 15.65 -16.13 2.67
CA ARG A 161 14.59 -16.48 3.61
C ARG A 161 13.32 -16.85 2.85
N PRO A 162 12.47 -17.71 3.41
CA PRO A 162 11.13 -17.90 2.87
C PRO A 162 10.40 -16.57 2.72
N VAL A 163 9.69 -16.39 1.61
CA VAL A 163 8.88 -15.19 1.35
C VAL A 163 7.41 -15.59 1.37
N ARG A 164 6.62 -14.96 2.25
CA ARG A 164 5.18 -15.18 2.40
C ARG A 164 4.40 -13.94 2.03
N ILE A 165 3.22 -14.13 1.44
CA ILE A 165 2.35 -13.03 1.07
C ILE A 165 1.40 -12.77 2.23
N VAL A 166 1.46 -11.56 2.76
CA VAL A 166 0.53 -11.01 3.75
C VAL A 166 -0.04 -9.76 3.09
N GLY A 167 -1.15 -9.94 2.37
CA GLY A 167 -1.71 -8.94 1.46
C GLY A 167 -2.31 -7.73 2.16
N ASN A 168 -2.63 -6.71 1.36
CA ASN A 168 -3.49 -5.61 1.79
C ASN A 168 -4.95 -5.97 1.51
N ALA A 169 -5.87 -5.27 2.18
CA ALA A 169 -7.30 -5.36 1.96
C ALA A 169 -7.94 -3.96 2.08
N PRO A 170 -9.17 -3.77 1.56
CA PRO A 170 -9.92 -2.55 1.78
C PRO A 170 -10.32 -2.42 3.25
N GLN A 171 -10.81 -1.26 3.64
CA GLN A 171 -11.36 -1.07 4.99
C GLN A 171 -12.63 -1.92 5.18
N ASN A 172 -12.76 -2.55 6.36
CA ASN A 172 -13.94 -3.31 6.72
C ASN A 172 -15.17 -2.40 6.94
N GLY A 173 -16.36 -2.98 6.78
CA GLY A 173 -17.63 -2.32 7.13
C GLY A 173 -18.14 -1.29 6.13
N ARG A 174 -17.56 -1.23 4.93
CA ARG A 174 -18.05 -0.39 3.84
C ARG A 174 -19.01 -1.17 2.96
N GLU A 175 -20.24 -0.66 2.84
CA GLU A 175 -21.25 -1.23 1.94
C GLU A 175 -21.00 -0.74 0.52
N PRO A 176 -21.05 -1.60 -0.51
CA PRO A 176 -20.96 -1.15 -1.89
C PRO A 176 -22.18 -0.33 -2.29
N ARG A 177 -21.98 0.56 -3.26
CA ARG A 177 -23.09 1.33 -3.84
C ARG A 177 -24.05 0.42 -4.64
N ASN A 178 -25.27 0.91 -4.86
CA ASN A 178 -26.20 0.23 -5.78
C ASN A 178 -25.64 0.26 -7.21
N PRO A 179 -25.36 -0.89 -7.84
CA PRO A 179 -24.79 -0.94 -9.19
C PRO A 179 -25.79 -0.45 -10.28
N ASP A 180 -27.07 -0.39 -9.98
CA ASP A 180 -28.08 0.06 -10.94
C ASP A 180 -28.34 1.58 -10.82
N ALA A 181 -27.71 2.27 -9.87
CA ALA A 181 -27.74 3.74 -9.78
C ALA A 181 -26.72 4.35 -10.76
N SER A 182 -27.19 5.28 -11.58
CA SER A 182 -26.31 5.99 -12.54
C SER A 182 -25.19 6.75 -11.82
N PRO A 183 -23.93 6.60 -12.27
CA PRO A 183 -22.83 7.38 -11.72
C PRO A 183 -22.89 8.84 -12.20
N ALA A 184 -22.28 9.74 -11.45
CA ALA A 184 -21.97 11.08 -11.94
C ALA A 184 -20.88 10.99 -13.03
N PRO A 185 -20.89 11.89 -14.04
CA PRO A 185 -19.84 11.94 -15.06
C PRO A 185 -18.56 12.52 -14.44
N SER A 186 -17.95 11.77 -13.56
CA SER A 186 -16.73 12.15 -12.85
C SER A 186 -15.74 10.98 -12.74
N LEU A 187 -14.47 11.34 -12.70
CA LEU A 187 -13.36 10.43 -12.56
C LEU A 187 -12.54 10.83 -11.35
N VAL A 188 -12.03 9.86 -10.62
CA VAL A 188 -11.27 10.08 -9.38
C VAL A 188 -9.84 9.60 -9.54
N TYR A 189 -8.90 10.46 -9.22
CA TYR A 189 -7.49 10.10 -9.05
C TYR A 189 -7.09 10.26 -7.59
N MET A 190 -6.51 9.21 -7.00
CA MET A 190 -5.96 9.21 -5.65
C MET A 190 -4.53 8.64 -5.67
N GLY A 191 -3.55 9.50 -5.41
CA GLY A 191 -2.13 9.12 -5.41
C GLY A 191 -1.22 10.33 -5.36
N SER A 192 0.07 10.12 -5.09
CA SER A 192 1.05 11.20 -5.16
C SER A 192 1.22 11.68 -6.61
N PHE A 193 1.77 12.89 -6.77
CA PHE A 193 2.01 13.48 -8.09
C PHE A 193 3.46 13.29 -8.56
N MET A 194 4.08 12.17 -8.19
CA MET A 194 5.40 11.76 -8.66
C MET A 194 5.35 11.39 -10.16
N PRO A 195 6.42 11.57 -10.92
CA PRO A 195 6.42 11.34 -12.38
C PRO A 195 5.95 9.93 -12.79
N TYR A 196 6.32 8.90 -12.03
CA TYR A 196 5.91 7.52 -12.31
C TYR A 196 4.42 7.27 -12.10
N LYS A 197 3.71 8.16 -11.39
CA LYS A 197 2.25 8.11 -11.21
C LYS A 197 1.48 8.57 -12.45
N ASN A 198 2.16 9.26 -13.37
CA ASN A 198 1.70 9.54 -14.72
C ASN A 198 0.33 10.23 -14.81
N VAL A 199 0.08 11.15 -13.90
CA VAL A 199 -1.19 11.90 -13.85
C VAL A 199 -1.38 12.80 -15.08
N GLU A 200 -0.29 13.20 -15.72
CA GLU A 200 -0.29 13.99 -16.96
C GLU A 200 -1.04 13.28 -18.09
N THR A 201 -0.89 11.95 -18.22
CA THR A 201 -1.62 11.19 -19.23
C THR A 201 -3.12 11.13 -18.92
N VAL A 202 -3.50 11.06 -17.63
CA VAL A 202 -4.92 11.14 -17.22
C VAL A 202 -5.48 12.51 -17.58
N ILE A 203 -4.77 13.60 -17.24
CA ILE A 203 -5.20 14.96 -17.58
C ILE A 203 -5.30 15.15 -19.11
N ALA A 204 -4.32 14.65 -19.87
CA ALA A 204 -4.33 14.75 -21.34
C ALA A 204 -5.57 14.04 -21.95
N GLY A 205 -5.99 12.90 -21.40
CA GLY A 205 -7.17 12.17 -21.86
C GLY A 205 -8.48 12.92 -21.64
N MET A 206 -8.53 13.87 -20.71
CA MET A 206 -9.71 14.69 -20.48
C MET A 206 -10.08 15.56 -21.69
N ARG A 207 -9.18 15.77 -22.67
CA ARG A 207 -9.52 16.41 -23.94
C ARG A 207 -10.67 15.71 -24.68
N SER A 208 -10.76 14.38 -24.57
CA SER A 208 -11.78 13.57 -25.20
C SER A 208 -13.01 13.31 -24.31
N LEU A 209 -13.02 13.89 -23.12
CA LEU A 209 -14.03 13.72 -22.07
C LEU A 209 -14.55 15.07 -21.56
N PRO A 210 -15.05 15.97 -22.43
CA PRO A 210 -15.45 17.33 -22.05
C PRO A 210 -16.63 17.37 -21.05
N ASP A 211 -17.42 16.28 -20.99
CA ASP A 211 -18.58 16.17 -20.10
C ASP A 211 -18.22 15.62 -18.72
N TYR A 212 -16.94 15.24 -18.53
CA TYR A 212 -16.45 14.68 -17.27
C TYR A 212 -15.68 15.68 -16.45
N THR A 213 -15.77 15.53 -15.11
CA THR A 213 -14.88 16.20 -14.15
C THR A 213 -13.85 15.20 -13.63
N LEU A 214 -12.57 15.54 -13.72
CA LEU A 214 -11.47 14.78 -13.09
C LEU A 214 -11.16 15.37 -11.72
N HIS A 215 -11.39 14.61 -10.64
CA HIS A 215 -11.07 14.96 -9.27
C HIS A 215 -9.69 14.45 -8.88
N LEU A 216 -8.73 15.34 -8.62
CA LEU A 216 -7.38 15.05 -8.13
C LEU A 216 -7.37 15.28 -6.60
N LEU A 217 -7.47 14.20 -5.82
CA LEU A 217 -7.83 14.29 -4.41
C LEU A 217 -6.64 14.53 -3.47
N SER A 218 -5.46 14.11 -3.85
CA SER A 218 -4.29 14.12 -2.98
C SER A 218 -3.71 15.52 -2.73
N ARG A 219 -2.97 15.65 -1.63
CA ARG A 219 -2.19 16.86 -1.34
C ARG A 219 -1.14 17.08 -2.42
N ILE A 220 -1.00 18.33 -2.86
CA ILE A 220 -0.09 18.73 -3.93
C ILE A 220 0.65 20.02 -3.53
N SER A 221 1.92 20.15 -3.92
CA SER A 221 2.63 21.42 -3.73
C SER A 221 2.14 22.48 -4.74
N PRO A 222 2.22 23.77 -4.38
CA PRO A 222 1.83 24.86 -5.31
C PRO A 222 2.55 24.79 -6.66
N GLU A 223 3.83 24.45 -6.66
CA GLU A 223 4.66 24.36 -7.86
C GLU A 223 4.15 23.22 -8.76
N ARG A 224 3.93 22.02 -8.18
CA ARG A 224 3.45 20.87 -8.93
C ARG A 224 2.03 21.06 -9.44
N ARG A 225 1.19 21.74 -8.67
CA ARG A 225 -0.16 22.13 -9.09
C ARG A 225 -0.11 23.03 -10.31
N ALA A 226 0.72 24.09 -10.29
CA ALA A 226 0.87 25.00 -11.43
C ALA A 226 1.37 24.28 -12.70
N GLU A 227 2.31 23.31 -12.55
CA GLU A 227 2.77 22.47 -13.67
C GLU A 227 1.62 21.68 -14.29
N LEU A 228 0.77 21.06 -13.46
CA LEU A 228 -0.35 20.24 -13.93
C LEU A 228 -1.49 21.10 -14.50
N GLU A 229 -1.80 22.24 -13.89
CA GLU A 229 -2.78 23.20 -14.42
C GLU A 229 -2.40 23.70 -15.83
N ALA A 230 -1.09 23.89 -16.09
CA ALA A 230 -0.59 24.33 -17.38
C ALA A 230 -0.78 23.32 -18.52
N VAL A 231 -0.96 22.02 -18.18
CA VAL A 231 -1.19 20.96 -19.17
C VAL A 231 -2.65 20.51 -19.27
N VAL A 232 -3.57 21.15 -18.55
CA VAL A 232 -5.01 20.87 -18.67
C VAL A 232 -5.48 21.30 -20.06
N PRO A 233 -6.11 20.38 -20.84
CA PRO A 233 -6.59 20.70 -22.17
C PRO A 233 -7.70 21.77 -22.13
N PRO A 234 -7.78 22.65 -23.13
CA PRO A 234 -8.91 23.59 -23.25
C PRO A 234 -10.26 22.86 -23.26
N GLY A 235 -11.19 23.31 -22.42
CA GLY A 235 -12.52 22.72 -22.29
C GLY A 235 -12.59 21.49 -21.38
N ALA A 236 -11.48 21.01 -20.83
CA ALA A 236 -11.49 19.95 -19.83
C ALA A 236 -11.73 20.54 -18.42
N THR A 237 -12.46 19.77 -17.59
CA THR A 237 -12.70 20.14 -16.17
C THR A 237 -11.82 19.27 -15.28
N VAL A 238 -10.88 19.89 -14.54
CA VAL A 238 -9.98 19.23 -13.58
C VAL A 238 -10.02 19.96 -12.25
N GLU A 239 -10.37 19.28 -11.18
CA GLU A 239 -10.48 19.84 -9.84
C GLU A 239 -9.36 19.31 -8.93
N PHE A 240 -8.60 20.24 -8.34
CA PHE A 240 -7.53 19.94 -7.40
C PHE A 240 -8.02 20.17 -5.97
N HIS A 241 -8.27 19.11 -5.23
CA HIS A 241 -8.81 19.20 -3.86
C HIS A 241 -7.73 19.56 -2.81
N GLY A 242 -6.46 19.24 -3.08
CA GLY A 242 -5.37 19.57 -2.15
C GLY A 242 -5.33 18.71 -0.88
N GLY A 243 -6.00 17.57 -0.90
CA GLY A 243 -6.22 16.65 0.20
C GLY A 243 -7.70 16.61 0.60
N VAL A 244 -8.19 15.42 0.91
CA VAL A 244 -9.55 15.14 1.37
C VAL A 244 -9.51 14.27 2.64
N THR A 245 -10.58 14.32 3.43
CA THR A 245 -10.81 13.38 4.52
C THR A 245 -11.20 12.01 3.98
N GLU A 246 -11.20 10.98 4.83
CA GLU A 246 -11.65 9.64 4.41
C GLU A 246 -13.13 9.62 4.01
N ASP A 247 -13.97 10.33 4.73
CA ASP A 247 -15.40 10.42 4.44
C ASP A 247 -15.67 11.15 3.10
N GLU A 248 -14.95 12.23 2.82
CA GLU A 248 -14.99 12.92 1.53
C GLU A 248 -14.50 12.04 0.39
N TYR A 249 -13.40 11.32 0.60
CA TYR A 249 -12.86 10.36 -0.37
C TYR A 249 -13.89 9.29 -0.73
N GLU A 250 -14.50 8.68 0.29
CA GLU A 250 -15.52 7.67 0.10
C GLU A 250 -16.75 8.23 -0.64
N ALA A 251 -17.23 9.41 -0.23
CA ALA A 251 -18.38 10.05 -0.87
C ALA A 251 -18.13 10.34 -2.36
N ILE A 252 -16.97 10.90 -2.70
CA ILE A 252 -16.60 11.17 -4.09
C ILE A 252 -16.48 9.87 -4.90
N LEU A 253 -15.87 8.82 -4.34
CA LEU A 253 -15.77 7.52 -5.01
C LEU A 253 -17.15 6.91 -5.28
N ARG A 254 -18.08 6.99 -4.31
CA ARG A 254 -19.43 6.43 -4.46
C ARG A 254 -20.25 7.09 -5.56
N GLU A 255 -19.95 8.32 -5.90
CA GLU A 255 -20.66 9.05 -6.97
C GLU A 255 -20.00 8.87 -8.34
N ALA A 256 -18.69 8.64 -8.37
CA ALA A 256 -17.91 8.65 -9.58
C ALA A 256 -18.23 7.51 -10.56
N THR A 257 -17.95 7.77 -11.84
CA THR A 257 -17.98 6.76 -12.91
C THR A 257 -16.86 5.75 -12.71
N ALA A 258 -15.64 6.20 -12.41
CA ALA A 258 -14.48 5.32 -12.18
C ALA A 258 -13.38 6.00 -11.35
N LEU A 259 -12.61 5.19 -10.65
CA LEU A 259 -11.27 5.56 -10.22
C LEU A 259 -10.28 5.30 -11.34
N VAL A 260 -9.33 6.23 -11.55
CA VAL A 260 -8.32 6.14 -12.61
C VAL A 260 -6.91 6.16 -12.04
N SER A 261 -6.05 5.25 -12.53
CA SER A 261 -4.64 5.19 -12.13
C SER A 261 -3.77 4.70 -13.29
N LEU A 262 -3.09 5.63 -13.95
CA LEU A 262 -2.18 5.32 -15.06
C LEU A 262 -0.70 5.26 -14.60
N SER A 263 -0.47 4.83 -13.38
CA SER A 263 0.89 4.65 -12.83
C SER A 263 1.70 3.66 -13.64
N ARG A 264 2.99 3.97 -13.88
CA ARG A 264 3.94 3.06 -14.55
C ARG A 264 4.56 2.04 -13.60
N SER A 265 4.52 2.32 -12.30
CA SER A 265 5.02 1.43 -11.23
C SER A 265 4.20 1.63 -9.96
N GLU A 266 3.90 0.52 -9.27
CA GLU A 266 3.15 0.51 -8.01
C GLU A 266 3.60 -0.63 -7.10
N GLY A 267 3.42 -0.40 -5.78
CA GLY A 267 3.66 -1.44 -4.79
C GLY A 267 2.48 -2.39 -4.61
N TYR A 268 1.27 -1.84 -4.64
CA TYR A 268 0.03 -2.60 -4.50
C TYR A 268 -1.14 -1.97 -5.27
N GLY A 269 -1.45 -0.70 -5.00
CA GLY A 269 -2.63 -0.05 -5.57
C GLY A 269 -3.83 -0.06 -4.62
N LEU A 270 -3.64 0.32 -3.37
CA LEU A 270 -4.73 0.42 -2.38
C LEU A 270 -5.95 1.19 -2.90
N PRO A 271 -5.81 2.33 -3.61
CA PRO A 271 -6.96 3.04 -4.15
C PRO A 271 -7.82 2.20 -5.09
N LEU A 272 -7.22 1.25 -5.84
CA LEU A 272 -7.98 0.35 -6.70
C LEU A 272 -8.89 -0.55 -5.88
N VAL A 273 -8.35 -1.17 -4.84
CA VAL A 273 -9.12 -2.09 -3.97
C VAL A 273 -10.19 -1.34 -3.20
N GLU A 274 -9.89 -0.13 -2.72
CA GLU A 274 -10.83 0.74 -2.03
C GLU A 274 -11.99 1.14 -2.94
N SER A 275 -11.70 1.58 -4.16
CA SER A 275 -12.72 1.91 -5.17
C SER A 275 -13.60 0.71 -5.51
N MET A 276 -12.98 -0.43 -5.80
CA MET A 276 -13.68 -1.66 -6.12
C MET A 276 -14.57 -2.14 -4.96
N SER A 277 -14.13 -1.99 -3.71
CA SER A 277 -14.93 -2.38 -2.54
C SER A 277 -16.21 -1.56 -2.39
N LEU A 278 -16.19 -0.31 -2.87
CA LEU A 278 -17.34 0.58 -2.90
C LEU A 278 -18.24 0.37 -4.14
N GLY A 279 -17.86 -0.53 -5.05
CA GLY A 279 -18.58 -0.78 -6.29
C GLY A 279 -18.32 0.27 -7.38
N THR A 280 -17.25 1.04 -7.26
CA THR A 280 -16.84 2.00 -8.28
C THR A 280 -15.79 1.35 -9.18
N PRO A 281 -16.07 1.21 -10.50
CA PRO A 281 -15.15 0.61 -11.45
C PRO A 281 -13.77 1.29 -11.46
N VAL A 282 -12.77 0.55 -11.92
CA VAL A 282 -11.39 1.04 -12.00
C VAL A 282 -10.89 0.98 -13.44
N ILE A 283 -10.22 2.04 -13.88
CA ILE A 283 -9.42 2.09 -15.10
C ILE A 283 -7.96 2.25 -14.68
N ALA A 284 -7.13 1.27 -15.01
CA ALA A 284 -5.75 1.22 -14.53
C ALA A 284 -4.76 0.88 -15.65
N SER A 285 -3.49 1.20 -15.42
CA SER A 285 -2.40 0.79 -16.30
C SER A 285 -2.34 -0.73 -16.42
N ASP A 286 -1.98 -1.19 -17.61
CA ASP A 286 -1.66 -2.59 -17.88
C ASP A 286 -0.26 -2.94 -17.35
N ILE A 287 -0.14 -3.01 -16.03
CA ILE A 287 1.10 -3.41 -15.33
C ILE A 287 0.84 -4.63 -14.43
N PRO A 288 1.86 -5.47 -14.17
CA PRO A 288 1.69 -6.73 -13.46
C PRO A 288 0.94 -6.62 -12.13
N ILE A 289 1.29 -5.64 -11.30
CA ILE A 289 0.66 -5.47 -10.00
C ILE A 289 -0.81 -5.04 -10.10
N PHE A 290 -1.17 -4.20 -11.06
CA PHE A 290 -2.56 -3.82 -11.27
C PHE A 290 -3.40 -4.95 -11.85
N ARG A 291 -2.80 -5.80 -12.71
CA ARG A 291 -3.42 -7.04 -13.15
C ARG A 291 -3.69 -8.00 -12.00
N GLU A 292 -2.74 -8.14 -11.08
CA GLU A 292 -2.90 -8.98 -9.88
C GLU A 292 -4.02 -8.47 -8.98
N VAL A 293 -4.04 -7.18 -8.69
CA VAL A 293 -4.98 -6.57 -7.74
C VAL A 293 -6.34 -6.31 -8.39
N GLY A 294 -6.36 -5.79 -9.62
CA GLY A 294 -7.58 -5.41 -10.32
C GLY A 294 -8.35 -6.61 -10.88
N GLY A 295 -7.65 -7.68 -11.29
CA GLY A 295 -8.29 -8.88 -11.85
C GLY A 295 -9.36 -8.56 -12.88
N ASP A 296 -10.52 -9.18 -12.74
CA ASP A 296 -11.70 -8.93 -13.59
C ASP A 296 -12.47 -7.65 -13.18
N GLY A 297 -12.14 -7.07 -12.02
CA GLY A 297 -12.80 -5.86 -11.49
C GLY A 297 -12.24 -4.55 -12.05
N ALA A 298 -11.21 -4.58 -12.90
CA ALA A 298 -10.60 -3.38 -13.48
C ALA A 298 -10.46 -3.48 -15.01
N ARG A 299 -10.48 -2.33 -15.67
CA ARG A 299 -10.12 -2.19 -17.09
C ARG A 299 -8.69 -1.73 -17.21
N PHE A 300 -7.91 -2.43 -18.05
CA PHE A 300 -6.49 -2.16 -18.21
C PHE A 300 -6.21 -1.49 -19.55
N VAL A 301 -5.43 -0.41 -19.47
CA VAL A 301 -5.05 0.37 -20.64
C VAL A 301 -3.53 0.63 -20.65
N ASP A 302 -2.99 0.91 -21.83
CA ASP A 302 -1.61 1.39 -21.95
C ASP A 302 -1.44 2.70 -21.15
N PRO A 303 -0.53 2.75 -20.16
CA PRO A 303 -0.31 3.94 -19.35
C PRO A 303 0.08 5.17 -20.16
N ASP A 304 0.66 5.01 -21.33
CA ASP A 304 1.14 6.11 -22.17
C ASP A 304 0.10 6.55 -23.22
N SER A 305 -1.09 5.92 -23.25
CA SER A 305 -2.16 6.24 -24.20
C SER A 305 -3.33 6.98 -23.52
N ALA A 306 -3.35 8.30 -23.66
CA ALA A 306 -4.48 9.13 -23.25
C ALA A 306 -5.78 8.77 -24.00
N ASP A 307 -5.67 8.37 -25.27
CA ASP A 307 -6.82 7.96 -26.09
C ASP A 307 -7.39 6.59 -25.64
N ALA A 308 -6.54 5.62 -25.30
CA ALA A 308 -6.99 4.34 -24.75
C ALA A 308 -7.69 4.52 -23.40
N PHE A 309 -7.17 5.41 -22.56
CA PHE A 309 -7.82 5.79 -21.31
C PHE A 309 -9.22 6.40 -21.56
N ALA A 310 -9.32 7.40 -22.44
CA ALA A 310 -10.60 8.05 -22.75
C ALA A 310 -11.60 7.05 -23.37
N ALA A 311 -11.14 6.14 -24.24
CA ALA A 311 -11.96 5.09 -24.82
C ALA A 311 -12.51 4.14 -23.76
N ALA A 312 -11.69 3.75 -22.75
CA ALA A 312 -12.13 2.89 -21.65
C ALA A 312 -13.19 3.59 -20.76
N VAL A 313 -13.12 4.92 -20.60
CA VAL A 313 -14.18 5.69 -19.93
C VAL A 313 -15.47 5.64 -20.73
N ARG A 314 -15.41 5.91 -22.06
CA ARG A 314 -16.59 5.88 -22.94
C ARG A 314 -17.22 4.49 -23.04
N GLU A 315 -16.43 3.43 -22.94
CA GLU A 315 -16.96 2.05 -22.89
C GLU A 315 -17.89 1.85 -21.69
N LEU A 316 -17.60 2.46 -20.53
CA LEU A 316 -18.47 2.40 -19.34
C LEU A 316 -19.84 3.03 -19.56
N GLU A 317 -19.99 3.94 -20.52
CA GLU A 317 -21.27 4.59 -20.85
C GLU A 317 -22.23 3.68 -21.64
N LEU A 318 -21.70 2.59 -22.22
CA LEU A 318 -22.53 1.67 -22.99
C LEU A 318 -23.57 0.99 -22.10
N PRO A 319 -24.78 0.75 -22.63
CA PRO A 319 -25.88 0.17 -21.84
C PRO A 319 -25.49 -1.14 -21.15
N GLY A 320 -25.65 -1.23 -19.85
CA GLY A 320 -25.37 -2.41 -19.05
C GLY A 320 -23.89 -2.60 -18.65
N VAL A 321 -22.96 -1.90 -19.27
CA VAL A 321 -21.51 -2.08 -19.03
C VAL A 321 -21.10 -1.57 -17.66
N TRP A 322 -21.54 -0.38 -17.25
CA TRP A 322 -21.20 0.16 -15.94
C TRP A 322 -21.73 -0.67 -14.76
N PRO A 323 -23.01 -1.10 -14.75
CA PRO A 323 -23.54 -1.98 -13.71
C PRO A 323 -22.79 -3.31 -13.59
N GLU A 324 -22.39 -3.90 -14.71
CA GLU A 324 -21.59 -5.13 -14.73
C GLU A 324 -20.20 -4.89 -14.16
N ALA A 325 -19.50 -3.84 -14.61
CA ALA A 325 -18.21 -3.45 -14.11
C ALA A 325 -18.21 -3.16 -12.59
N SER A 326 -19.29 -2.54 -12.09
CA SER A 326 -19.48 -2.30 -10.65
C SER A 326 -19.59 -3.61 -9.87
N ARG A 327 -20.36 -4.60 -10.36
CA ARG A 327 -20.49 -5.91 -9.71
C ARG A 327 -19.19 -6.69 -9.75
N ASP A 328 -18.44 -6.61 -10.86
CA ASP A 328 -17.14 -7.26 -11.02
C ASP A 328 -16.12 -6.67 -10.05
N ALA A 329 -16.11 -5.34 -9.91
CA ALA A 329 -15.28 -4.63 -8.95
C ALA A 329 -15.52 -5.13 -7.51
N VAL A 330 -16.78 -5.23 -7.07
CA VAL A 330 -17.12 -5.74 -5.73
C VAL A 330 -16.68 -7.17 -5.55
N ARG A 331 -16.90 -8.05 -6.56
CA ARG A 331 -16.43 -9.45 -6.48
C ARG A 331 -14.92 -9.55 -6.33
N GLN A 332 -14.19 -8.77 -7.11
CA GLN A 332 -12.72 -8.74 -7.05
C GLN A 332 -12.24 -8.24 -5.69
N ALA A 333 -12.77 -7.12 -5.20
CA ALA A 333 -12.41 -6.57 -3.89
C ALA A 333 -12.68 -7.54 -2.74
N GLY A 334 -13.78 -8.32 -2.82
CA GLY A 334 -14.14 -9.34 -1.84
C GLY A 334 -13.14 -10.50 -1.73
N THR A 335 -12.19 -10.61 -2.66
CA THR A 335 -11.09 -11.60 -2.55
C THR A 335 -10.01 -11.16 -1.55
N PHE A 336 -9.93 -9.87 -1.22
CA PHE A 336 -8.97 -9.28 -0.30
C PHE A 336 -9.65 -8.98 1.04
N THR A 337 -9.22 -9.68 2.10
CA THR A 337 -9.75 -9.45 3.45
C THR A 337 -8.62 -9.43 4.47
N TRP A 338 -8.78 -8.61 5.51
CA TRP A 338 -7.83 -8.59 6.62
C TRP A 338 -7.77 -9.91 7.36
N ASP A 339 -8.85 -10.67 7.33
CA ASP A 339 -8.94 -12.02 7.89
C ASP A 339 -7.95 -12.98 7.22
N ARG A 340 -7.95 -13.02 5.88
CA ARG A 340 -6.98 -13.82 5.12
C ARG A 340 -5.54 -13.34 5.34
N SER A 341 -5.34 -12.04 5.49
CA SER A 341 -4.01 -11.48 5.75
C SER A 341 -3.53 -11.86 7.15
N ALA A 342 -4.42 -11.86 8.15
CA ALA A 342 -4.09 -12.30 9.50
C ALA A 342 -3.77 -13.79 9.55
N ASP A 343 -4.56 -14.64 8.87
CA ASP A 343 -4.32 -16.08 8.79
C ASP A 343 -2.95 -16.34 8.10
N ALA A 344 -2.67 -15.69 6.98
CA ALA A 344 -1.38 -15.80 6.31
C ALA A 344 -0.19 -15.33 7.17
N LEU A 345 -0.39 -14.32 8.01
CA LEU A 345 0.64 -13.88 8.95
C LEU A 345 0.82 -14.88 10.11
N ILE A 346 -0.24 -15.52 10.59
CA ILE A 346 -0.16 -16.58 11.60
C ILE A 346 0.65 -17.75 11.06
N ASP A 347 0.36 -18.21 9.83
CA ASP A 347 1.15 -19.27 9.17
C ASP A 347 2.63 -18.89 9.02
N ALA A 348 2.90 -17.65 8.60
CA ALA A 348 4.25 -17.13 8.50
C ALA A 348 4.95 -17.03 9.86
N ALA A 349 4.21 -16.77 10.93
CA ALA A 349 4.71 -16.70 12.30
C ALA A 349 5.10 -18.09 12.82
N GLU A 350 4.27 -19.10 12.58
CA GLU A 350 4.59 -20.49 12.94
C GLU A 350 5.85 -20.97 12.22
N GLU A 351 5.95 -20.74 10.93
CA GLU A 351 7.16 -21.05 10.15
C GLU A 351 8.40 -20.32 10.69
N ALA A 352 8.28 -19.03 11.03
CA ALA A 352 9.38 -18.26 11.58
C ALA A 352 9.87 -18.82 12.93
N ILE A 353 8.93 -19.29 13.77
CA ILE A 353 9.24 -19.93 15.05
C ILE A 353 10.00 -21.25 14.83
N GLU A 354 9.55 -22.08 13.90
CA GLU A 354 10.21 -23.36 13.58
C GLU A 354 11.63 -23.14 13.04
N LEU A 355 11.81 -22.25 12.08
CA LEU A 355 13.10 -21.91 11.50
C LEU A 355 14.07 -21.32 12.53
N PHE A 356 13.57 -20.48 13.42
CA PHE A 356 14.38 -19.91 14.49
C PHE A 356 14.85 -20.97 15.48
N ARG A 357 13.99 -21.91 15.88
CA ARG A 357 14.30 -23.03 16.76
C ARG A 357 15.33 -23.99 16.12
N ALA A 358 15.10 -24.35 14.84
CA ALA A 358 16.01 -25.23 14.10
C ALA A 358 17.45 -24.67 14.03
N ARG A 359 17.60 -23.36 13.79
CA ARG A 359 18.92 -22.69 13.78
C ARG A 359 19.60 -22.69 15.14
N ARG A 360 18.86 -22.59 16.24
CA ARG A 360 19.44 -22.61 17.59
C ARG A 360 19.88 -24.01 18.02
N THR A 361 19.27 -25.05 17.47
CA THR A 361 19.59 -26.46 17.77
C THR A 361 20.62 -27.06 16.81
N GLY A 362 21.14 -26.27 15.83
CA GLY A 362 22.12 -26.75 14.85
C GLY A 362 21.58 -27.77 13.84
N ARG A 363 20.25 -27.80 13.63
CA ARG A 363 19.55 -28.70 12.70
C ARG A 363 19.11 -28.03 11.39
N SER A 364 19.77 -26.94 10.99
CA SER A 364 19.47 -26.22 9.74
C SER A 364 20.51 -26.54 8.65
#